data_7ed844be4a47fb492148503a463e2a69
#
_entry.id   7ed844be4a47fb492148503a463e2a69
#
_cell.length_a   1.000
_cell.length_b   1.000
_cell.length_c   1.000
_cell.angle_alpha   90.00
_cell.angle_beta   90.00
_cell.angle_gamma   90.00
#
_symmetry.space_group_name_H-M   'P 1'
#
loop_
_entity.id
_entity.type
_entity.pdbx_description
1 polymer ?
#
loop_
_entity_poly.entity_id
_entity_poly.type
_entity_poly.pdbx_seq_one_letter_code
_entity_poly.pdbx_strand_id
1 'polypeptide(L)'
;MRRFVGAVLPLVALVLLSGCAFVAQEATLRPTLQVGVTDLGHGAVVAVRVVDERPDKALGHRGTAYGKAATITTSQDVAAVVREQIVAGLTRKGFATAAFEPGAVRTLKVEIRFLEYSTSTGFWTGGVHTKATLKAIAANGGREFENIYRADNEERVVIVPTAERNEELLNAALSKVLDQLFQDRELLTFLAR
;
A
#
# COMPACT_ATOMS: atom_id res chain seq x y z
N MET A 1 43.54 38.66 5.35
CA MET A 1 43.27 37.23 5.24
C MET A 1 42.17 36.67 6.17
N ARG A 2 41.69 37.38 7.21
CA ARG A 2 40.71 36.89 8.19
C ARG A 2 39.22 36.98 7.77
N ARG A 3 38.88 37.72 6.72
CA ARG A 3 37.47 37.94 6.28
C ARG A 3 36.91 36.88 5.31
N PHE A 4 37.73 36.06 4.69
CA PHE A 4 37.32 35.01 3.75
C PHE A 4 36.92 33.69 4.43
N VAL A 5 37.41 33.41 5.64
CA VAL A 5 37.10 32.17 6.37
C VAL A 5 35.66 32.15 6.88
N GLY A 6 35.10 33.33 7.22
CA GLY A 6 33.72 33.42 7.76
C GLY A 6 32.60 33.17 6.73
N ALA A 7 32.88 33.33 5.43
CA ALA A 7 31.87 33.12 4.39
C ALA A 7 31.85 31.69 3.83
N VAL A 8 32.96 30.96 3.96
CA VAL A 8 33.07 29.56 3.46
C VAL A 8 32.36 28.58 4.39
N LEU A 9 32.35 28.84 5.71
CA LEU A 9 31.74 27.93 6.70
C LEU A 9 30.23 27.75 6.51
N PRO A 10 29.40 28.81 6.31
CA PRO A 10 27.98 28.65 6.06
C PRO A 10 27.69 28.01 4.69
N LEU A 11 28.53 28.21 3.69
CA LEU A 11 28.34 27.59 2.37
C LEU A 11 28.59 26.07 2.42
N VAL A 12 29.60 25.62 3.18
CA VAL A 12 29.88 24.19 3.38
C VAL A 12 28.81 23.52 4.20
N ALA A 13 28.26 24.20 5.22
CA ALA A 13 27.11 23.67 6.01
C ALA A 13 25.84 23.48 5.16
N LEU A 14 25.60 24.37 4.19
CA LEU A 14 24.43 24.28 3.29
C LEU A 14 24.53 23.08 2.32
N VAL A 15 25.74 22.73 1.88
CA VAL A 15 26.00 21.60 0.98
C VAL A 15 25.83 20.25 1.70
N LEU A 16 26.11 20.19 3.01
CA LEU A 16 25.98 18.96 3.81
C LEU A 16 24.52 18.59 4.12
N LEU A 17 23.60 19.56 4.07
CA LEU A 17 22.17 19.34 4.30
C LEU A 17 21.42 18.79 3.08
N SER A 18 21.98 18.90 1.89
CA SER A 18 21.33 18.42 0.65
C SER A 18 21.53 16.93 0.38
N GLY A 19 22.37 16.22 1.12
CA GLY A 19 22.66 14.80 0.93
C GLY A 19 21.55 13.84 1.36
N CYS A 20 20.63 14.25 2.23
CA CYS A 20 19.61 13.36 2.80
C CYS A 20 18.40 13.07 1.88
N ALA A 21 18.21 13.82 0.80
CA ALA A 21 17.04 13.71 -0.07
C ALA A 21 17.00 12.43 -0.93
N PHE A 22 18.15 11.76 -1.09
CA PHE A 22 18.31 10.61 -1.99
C PHE A 22 18.83 9.34 -1.29
N VAL A 23 18.56 9.22 0.01
CA VAL A 23 18.89 8.02 0.78
C VAL A 23 17.75 7.01 0.64
N ALA A 24 18.11 5.71 0.60
CA ALA A 24 17.14 4.62 0.69
C ALA A 24 16.26 4.79 1.95
N GLN A 25 14.99 4.52 1.81
CA GLN A 25 14.01 4.70 2.87
C GLN A 25 13.34 3.37 3.21
N GLU A 26 13.15 3.10 4.49
CA GLU A 26 12.28 2.05 4.97
C GLU A 26 10.92 2.66 5.38
N ALA A 27 9.82 2.11 4.86
CA ALA A 27 8.47 2.53 5.19
C ALA A 27 7.74 1.48 6.01
N THR A 28 6.96 1.91 6.99
CA THR A 28 6.11 1.05 7.81
C THR A 28 4.70 1.03 7.26
N LEU A 29 4.20 -0.15 6.93
CA LEU A 29 2.83 -0.33 6.43
C LEU A 29 1.87 -0.48 7.63
N ARG A 30 0.94 0.46 7.74
CA ARG A 30 -0.12 0.52 8.76
C ARG A 30 -1.43 1.00 8.12
N PRO A 31 -1.99 0.26 7.15
CA PRO A 31 -3.24 0.65 6.53
C PRO A 31 -4.37 0.61 7.56
N THR A 32 -5.35 1.47 7.37
CA THR A 32 -6.55 1.56 8.22
C THR A 32 -7.78 1.22 7.39
N LEU A 33 -8.78 0.57 8.01
CA LEU A 33 -10.05 0.24 7.37
C LEU A 33 -11.14 1.19 7.84
N GLN A 34 -11.85 1.80 6.87
CA GLN A 34 -13.06 2.59 7.10
C GLN A 34 -14.31 1.74 6.79
N VAL A 35 -14.38 0.57 7.42
CA VAL A 35 -15.44 -0.41 7.17
C VAL A 35 -16.43 -0.41 8.32
N GLY A 36 -17.69 -0.15 8.03
CA GLY A 36 -18.78 -0.21 9.02
C GLY A 36 -19.05 -1.64 9.47
N VAL A 37 -19.46 -1.78 10.74
CA VAL A 37 -19.88 -3.06 11.32
C VAL A 37 -21.25 -3.46 10.78
N THR A 38 -21.38 -4.68 10.30
CA THR A 38 -22.65 -5.29 9.85
C THR A 38 -22.64 -6.78 10.16
N ASP A 39 -23.79 -7.42 10.15
CA ASP A 39 -23.93 -8.88 10.30
C ASP A 39 -24.25 -9.57 8.96
N LEU A 40 -23.69 -9.05 7.86
CA LEU A 40 -23.95 -9.58 6.51
C LEU A 40 -23.46 -11.03 6.36
N GLY A 41 -22.37 -11.36 7.02
CA GLY A 41 -21.75 -12.70 6.98
C GLY A 41 -22.50 -13.75 7.81
N HIS A 42 -23.35 -13.36 8.76
CA HIS A 42 -24.09 -14.28 9.65
C HIS A 42 -23.23 -15.40 10.25
N GLY A 43 -21.98 -15.11 10.58
CA GLY A 43 -21.02 -16.08 11.12
C GLY A 43 -20.46 -17.07 10.10
N ALA A 44 -20.75 -16.92 8.82
CA ALA A 44 -20.21 -17.80 7.78
C ALA A 44 -18.67 -17.81 7.83
N VAL A 45 -18.08 -19.00 7.81
CA VAL A 45 -16.62 -19.17 7.89
C VAL A 45 -16.00 -18.99 6.52
N VAL A 46 -15.03 -18.08 6.40
CA VAL A 46 -14.24 -17.83 5.19
C VAL A 46 -12.78 -18.18 5.45
N ALA A 47 -12.24 -19.12 4.67
CA ALA A 47 -10.81 -19.41 4.70
C ALA A 47 -10.02 -18.38 3.88
N VAL A 48 -9.10 -17.67 4.53
CA VAL A 48 -8.42 -16.49 3.94
C VAL A 48 -6.98 -16.81 3.59
N ARG A 49 -6.58 -16.47 2.35
CA ARG A 49 -5.20 -16.49 1.88
C ARG A 49 -4.86 -15.15 1.22
N VAL A 50 -3.71 -14.57 1.58
CA VAL A 50 -3.17 -13.40 0.88
C VAL A 50 -1.79 -13.78 0.32
N VAL A 51 -1.52 -13.36 -0.90
CA VAL A 51 -0.28 -13.64 -1.62
C VAL A 51 0.27 -12.34 -2.21
N ASP A 52 1.56 -12.10 -2.03
CA ASP A 52 2.26 -10.98 -2.64
C ASP A 52 2.76 -11.38 -4.04
N GLU A 53 1.98 -11.03 -5.06
CA GLU A 53 2.27 -11.28 -6.48
C GLU A 53 2.87 -10.04 -7.17
N ARG A 54 3.39 -9.08 -6.39
CA ARG A 54 4.03 -7.91 -6.99
C ARG A 54 5.31 -8.32 -7.73
N PRO A 55 5.53 -7.83 -8.95
CA PRO A 55 6.74 -8.12 -9.71
C PRO A 55 7.98 -7.50 -9.05
N ASP A 56 7.85 -6.30 -8.47
CA ASP A 56 8.88 -5.65 -7.66
C ASP A 56 8.47 -5.69 -6.18
N LYS A 57 9.36 -6.15 -5.33
CA LYS A 57 9.15 -6.20 -3.87
C LYS A 57 9.46 -4.87 -3.18
N ALA A 58 10.18 -3.96 -3.84
CA ALA A 58 10.27 -2.58 -3.38
C ALA A 58 8.89 -1.92 -3.35
N LEU A 59 8.72 -0.95 -2.46
CA LEU A 59 7.50 -0.13 -2.40
C LEU A 59 7.58 1.06 -3.36
N GLY A 60 8.71 1.27 -4.02
CA GLY A 60 8.89 2.29 -5.02
C GLY A 60 10.28 2.91 -5.05
N HIS A 61 10.38 3.93 -5.88
CA HIS A 61 11.62 4.64 -6.11
C HIS A 61 11.37 6.14 -6.06
N ARG A 62 12.29 6.84 -5.39
CA ARG A 62 12.38 8.30 -5.36
C ARG A 62 13.57 8.71 -6.21
N GLY A 63 13.42 9.71 -7.01
CA GLY A 63 14.56 10.22 -7.76
C GLY A 63 14.11 11.14 -8.89
N THR A 64 15.08 11.89 -9.40
CA THR A 64 14.92 12.69 -10.61
C THR A 64 15.50 11.94 -11.80
N ALA A 65 15.16 12.33 -13.02
CA ALA A 65 15.74 11.79 -14.25
C ALA A 65 17.27 11.90 -14.32
N TYR A 66 17.90 12.66 -13.41
CA TYR A 66 19.33 12.97 -13.38
C TYR A 66 20.08 12.39 -12.17
N GLY A 67 19.43 11.66 -11.27
CA GLY A 67 20.04 11.11 -10.06
C GLY A 67 19.75 9.62 -9.84
N LYS A 68 20.58 8.96 -9.00
CA LYS A 68 20.28 7.59 -8.58
C LYS A 68 18.93 7.58 -7.85
N ALA A 69 18.03 6.76 -8.32
CA ALA A 69 16.76 6.55 -7.63
C ALA A 69 17.02 5.95 -6.24
N ALA A 70 16.50 6.58 -5.20
CA ALA A 70 16.49 6.03 -3.86
C ALA A 70 15.28 5.08 -3.73
N THR A 71 15.54 3.86 -3.30
CA THR A 71 14.50 2.83 -3.15
C THR A 71 13.74 3.04 -1.84
N ILE A 72 12.42 2.86 -1.88
CA ILE A 72 11.57 2.72 -0.70
C ILE A 72 11.30 1.23 -0.51
N THR A 73 11.66 0.70 0.65
CA THR A 73 11.47 -0.71 1.01
C THR A 73 10.64 -0.84 2.28
N THR A 74 10.31 -2.06 2.67
CA THR A 74 9.77 -2.38 3.99
C THR A 74 10.38 -3.70 4.47
N SER A 75 10.60 -3.82 5.77
CA SER A 75 10.99 -5.08 6.43
C SER A 75 9.78 -5.97 6.76
N GLN A 76 8.55 -5.45 6.60
CA GLN A 76 7.34 -6.19 6.89
C GLN A 76 6.99 -7.17 5.77
N ASP A 77 6.39 -8.30 6.13
CA ASP A 77 5.68 -9.15 5.19
C ASP A 77 4.38 -8.46 4.75
N VAL A 78 4.37 -7.94 3.52
CA VAL A 78 3.23 -7.17 2.98
C VAL A 78 1.98 -8.05 2.88
N ALA A 79 2.12 -9.35 2.59
CA ALA A 79 0.99 -10.26 2.56
C ALA A 79 0.40 -10.47 3.96
N ALA A 80 1.23 -10.54 4.99
CA ALA A 80 0.77 -10.63 6.38
C ALA A 80 0.02 -9.36 6.82
N VAL A 81 0.55 -8.18 6.50
CA VAL A 81 -0.11 -6.88 6.78
C VAL A 81 -1.49 -6.80 6.12
N VAL A 82 -1.58 -7.14 4.83
CA VAL A 82 -2.86 -7.13 4.11
C VAL A 82 -3.81 -8.20 4.65
N ARG A 83 -3.32 -9.40 4.99
CA ARG A 83 -4.13 -10.47 5.56
C ARG A 83 -4.77 -10.06 6.88
N GLU A 84 -4.04 -9.38 7.74
CA GLU A 84 -4.59 -8.87 9.01
C GLU A 84 -5.78 -7.93 8.76
N GLN A 85 -5.67 -7.02 7.80
CA GLN A 85 -6.76 -6.11 7.45
C GLN A 85 -7.96 -6.85 6.81
N ILE A 86 -7.72 -7.85 5.96
CA ILE A 86 -8.78 -8.67 5.37
C ILE A 86 -9.55 -9.42 6.46
N VAL A 87 -8.85 -10.05 7.40
CA VAL A 87 -9.47 -10.74 8.55
C VAL A 87 -10.29 -9.77 9.40
N ALA A 88 -9.71 -8.60 9.74
CA ALA A 88 -10.41 -7.57 10.50
C ALA A 88 -11.67 -7.05 9.78
N GLY A 89 -11.58 -6.82 8.48
CA GLY A 89 -12.70 -6.36 7.66
C GLY A 89 -13.82 -7.40 7.54
N LEU A 90 -13.49 -8.67 7.31
CA LEU A 90 -14.48 -9.76 7.30
C LEU A 90 -15.18 -9.90 8.64
N THR A 91 -14.43 -9.84 9.75
CA THR A 91 -15.01 -9.87 11.10
C THR A 91 -15.99 -8.72 11.32
N ARG A 92 -15.65 -7.50 10.89
CA ARG A 92 -16.57 -6.35 10.96
C ARG A 92 -17.84 -6.53 10.10
N LYS A 93 -17.76 -7.36 9.05
CA LYS A 93 -18.91 -7.72 8.20
C LYS A 93 -19.70 -8.92 8.70
N GLY A 94 -19.36 -9.47 9.89
CA GLY A 94 -20.08 -10.59 10.50
C GLY A 94 -19.66 -11.97 10.03
N PHE A 95 -18.51 -12.09 9.33
CA PHE A 95 -17.93 -13.38 8.98
C PHE A 95 -17.00 -13.90 10.08
N ALA A 96 -16.94 -15.22 10.25
CA ALA A 96 -15.84 -15.89 10.92
C ALA A 96 -14.71 -16.15 9.90
N THR A 97 -13.47 -16.21 10.35
CA THR A 97 -12.33 -16.46 9.47
C THR A 97 -11.55 -17.69 9.89
N ALA A 98 -10.98 -18.42 8.93
CA ALA A 98 -10.12 -19.56 9.14
C ALA A 98 -8.83 -19.47 8.31
N ALA A 99 -7.83 -20.28 8.66
CA ALA A 99 -6.68 -20.49 7.79
C ALA A 99 -7.13 -21.14 6.48
N PHE A 100 -6.44 -20.82 5.40
CA PHE A 100 -6.73 -21.41 4.10
C PHE A 100 -6.28 -22.88 4.08
N GLU A 101 -7.24 -23.78 3.80
CA GLU A 101 -6.97 -25.20 3.63
C GLU A 101 -7.52 -25.67 2.29
N PRO A 102 -6.85 -26.61 1.61
CA PRO A 102 -7.39 -27.24 0.41
C PRO A 102 -8.74 -27.93 0.74
N GLY A 103 -9.77 -27.67 -0.08
CA GLY A 103 -11.11 -28.25 0.13
C GLY A 103 -12.03 -27.42 1.03
N ALA A 104 -11.60 -26.27 1.54
CA ALA A 104 -12.50 -25.35 2.23
C ALA A 104 -13.64 -24.92 1.30
N VAL A 105 -14.89 -25.03 1.79
CA VAL A 105 -16.12 -24.76 1.01
C VAL A 105 -16.18 -23.29 0.58
N ARG A 106 -15.71 -22.38 1.45
CA ARG A 106 -15.74 -20.94 1.22
C ARG A 106 -14.36 -20.35 1.44
N THR A 107 -13.81 -19.76 0.40
CA THR A 107 -12.45 -19.20 0.42
C THR A 107 -12.41 -17.78 -0.11
N LEU A 108 -11.48 -16.99 0.38
CA LEU A 108 -11.09 -15.70 -0.20
C LEU A 108 -9.57 -15.67 -0.33
N LYS A 109 -9.09 -15.74 -1.58
CA LYS A 109 -7.70 -15.48 -1.94
C LYS A 109 -7.58 -14.03 -2.39
N VAL A 110 -6.66 -13.27 -1.81
CA VAL A 110 -6.34 -11.91 -2.23
C VAL A 110 -4.90 -11.87 -2.72
N GLU A 111 -4.71 -11.42 -3.95
CA GLU A 111 -3.40 -11.22 -4.57
C GLU A 111 -3.06 -9.73 -4.57
N ILE A 112 -1.91 -9.37 -3.99
CA ILE A 112 -1.38 -8.02 -4.06
C ILE A 112 -0.63 -7.91 -5.38
N ARG A 113 -1.21 -7.18 -6.34
CA ARG A 113 -0.64 -7.06 -7.70
C ARG A 113 0.29 -5.87 -7.82
N PHE A 114 -0.04 -4.77 -7.12
CA PHE A 114 0.76 -3.56 -7.04
C PHE A 114 0.61 -2.90 -5.67
N LEU A 115 1.70 -2.41 -5.14
CA LEU A 115 1.81 -1.41 -4.10
C LEU A 115 3.08 -0.63 -4.41
N GLU A 116 2.93 0.53 -5.03
CA GLU A 116 4.02 1.23 -5.67
C GLU A 116 3.93 2.74 -5.42
N TYR A 117 5.08 3.33 -5.15
CA TYR A 117 5.32 4.76 -5.09
C TYR A 117 6.27 5.15 -6.21
N SER A 118 5.95 6.15 -6.97
CA SER A 118 6.82 6.72 -7.99
C SER A 118 6.76 8.24 -8.00
N THR A 119 7.81 8.86 -8.53
CA THR A 119 7.88 10.30 -8.68
C THR A 119 8.02 10.67 -10.16
N SER A 120 7.33 11.72 -10.57
CA SER A 120 7.53 12.36 -11.86
C SER A 120 8.16 13.73 -11.69
N THR A 121 8.99 14.14 -12.64
CA THR A 121 9.62 15.46 -12.64
C THR A 121 9.02 16.32 -13.75
N GLY A 122 8.41 17.44 -13.36
CA GLY A 122 8.04 18.52 -14.29
C GLY A 122 9.04 19.67 -14.22
N PHE A 123 8.92 20.66 -15.12
CA PHE A 123 9.84 21.77 -15.18
C PHE A 123 9.82 22.66 -13.92
N TRP A 124 8.64 22.79 -13.26
CA TRP A 124 8.43 23.64 -12.08
C TRP A 124 7.85 22.87 -10.87
N THR A 125 7.29 21.71 -11.09
CA THR A 125 6.65 20.91 -10.04
C THR A 125 6.93 19.44 -10.26
N GLY A 126 7.12 18.69 -9.18
CA GLY A 126 7.14 17.24 -9.21
C GLY A 126 5.74 16.67 -8.98
N GLY A 127 5.53 15.43 -9.39
CA GLY A 127 4.35 14.64 -9.03
C GLY A 127 4.77 13.42 -8.22
N VAL A 128 3.92 13.03 -7.27
CA VAL A 128 4.00 11.76 -6.57
C VAL A 128 2.81 10.92 -7.01
N HIS A 129 3.08 9.71 -7.46
CA HIS A 129 2.08 8.74 -7.82
C HIS A 129 2.16 7.56 -6.86
N THR A 130 1.03 7.18 -6.28
CA THR A 130 0.90 5.97 -5.50
C THR A 130 -0.18 5.08 -6.10
N LYS A 131 0.14 3.80 -6.24
CA LYS A 131 -0.75 2.80 -6.82
C LYS A 131 -0.84 1.59 -5.92
N ALA A 132 -2.07 1.17 -5.60
CA ALA A 132 -2.32 -0.11 -4.97
C ALA A 132 -3.35 -0.89 -5.79
N THR A 133 -3.10 -2.18 -6.01
CA THR A 133 -4.03 -3.06 -6.74
C THR A 133 -4.12 -4.40 -6.05
N LEU A 134 -5.34 -4.79 -5.71
CA LEU A 134 -5.68 -6.11 -5.17
C LEU A 134 -6.57 -6.86 -6.16
N LYS A 135 -6.32 -8.15 -6.36
CA LYS A 135 -7.25 -9.08 -7.02
C LYS A 135 -7.84 -10.00 -5.97
N ALA A 136 -9.16 -9.99 -5.83
CA ALA A 136 -9.87 -10.96 -5.00
C ALA A 136 -10.38 -12.11 -5.87
N ILE A 137 -10.18 -13.32 -5.39
CA ILE A 137 -10.69 -14.56 -5.95
C ILE A 137 -11.42 -15.27 -4.82
N ALA A 138 -12.73 -15.33 -4.90
CA ALA A 138 -13.56 -16.00 -3.92
C ALA A 138 -14.14 -17.28 -4.50
N ALA A 139 -14.19 -18.34 -3.69
CA ALA A 139 -14.90 -19.56 -4.04
C ALA A 139 -15.96 -19.86 -2.96
N ASN A 140 -17.11 -20.39 -3.37
CA ASN A 140 -18.19 -20.79 -2.48
C ASN A 140 -19.04 -21.89 -3.12
N GLY A 141 -18.96 -23.11 -2.58
CA GLY A 141 -19.76 -24.24 -3.04
C GLY A 141 -19.56 -24.57 -4.53
N GLY A 142 -18.33 -24.53 -5.03
CA GLY A 142 -17.98 -24.81 -6.43
C GLY A 142 -18.23 -23.65 -7.41
N ARG A 143 -18.72 -22.50 -6.95
CA ARG A 143 -18.82 -21.26 -7.74
C ARG A 143 -17.62 -20.38 -7.45
N GLU A 144 -17.25 -19.54 -8.40
CA GLU A 144 -16.16 -18.59 -8.28
C GLU A 144 -16.64 -17.16 -8.57
N PHE A 145 -15.96 -16.21 -7.93
CA PHE A 145 -16.12 -14.78 -8.14
C PHE A 145 -14.74 -14.13 -8.17
N GLU A 146 -14.51 -13.30 -9.17
CA GLU A 146 -13.26 -12.52 -9.25
C GLU A 146 -13.54 -11.04 -9.43
N ASN A 147 -12.74 -10.20 -8.77
CA ASN A 147 -12.75 -8.77 -9.02
C ASN A 147 -11.35 -8.17 -8.75
N ILE A 148 -11.09 -7.00 -9.35
CA ILE A 148 -9.84 -6.26 -9.20
C ILE A 148 -10.16 -4.87 -8.68
N TYR A 149 -9.56 -4.51 -7.53
CA TYR A 149 -9.68 -3.22 -6.89
C TYR A 149 -8.41 -2.41 -7.14
N ARG A 150 -8.55 -1.12 -7.44
CA ARG A 150 -7.43 -0.22 -7.75
C ARG A 150 -7.59 1.09 -7.02
N ALA A 151 -6.52 1.55 -6.41
CA ALA A 151 -6.40 2.89 -5.86
C ALA A 151 -5.18 3.54 -6.49
N ASP A 152 -5.43 4.54 -7.31
CA ASP A 152 -4.41 5.39 -7.88
C ASP A 152 -4.57 6.79 -7.26
N ASN A 153 -3.46 7.39 -6.86
CA ASN A 153 -3.44 8.75 -6.34
C ASN A 153 -2.26 9.52 -6.94
N GLU A 154 -2.53 10.74 -7.36
CA GLU A 154 -1.52 11.67 -7.85
C GLU A 154 -1.54 12.93 -6.99
N GLU A 155 -0.39 13.31 -6.47
CA GLU A 155 -0.21 14.53 -5.69
C GLU A 155 0.87 15.39 -6.33
N ARG A 156 0.56 16.66 -6.59
CA ARG A 156 1.56 17.63 -7.05
C ARG A 156 2.36 18.14 -5.87
N VAL A 157 3.67 18.10 -5.99
CA VAL A 157 4.58 18.53 -4.94
C VAL A 157 5.56 19.57 -5.47
N VAL A 158 5.78 20.61 -4.68
CA VAL A 158 6.78 21.66 -4.95
C VAL A 158 8.11 21.33 -4.28
N ILE A 159 8.06 20.56 -3.20
CA ILE A 159 9.22 20.15 -2.39
C ILE A 159 9.26 18.63 -2.36
N VAL A 160 10.46 18.04 -2.35
CA VAL A 160 10.62 16.59 -2.21
C VAL A 160 9.95 16.13 -0.91
N PRO A 161 8.99 15.18 -0.97
CA PRO A 161 8.29 14.71 0.21
C PRO A 161 9.24 14.05 1.21
N THR A 162 8.94 14.22 2.50
CA THR A 162 9.69 13.57 3.58
C THR A 162 9.43 12.06 3.60
N ALA A 163 10.21 11.32 4.38
CA ALA A 163 10.03 9.89 4.55
C ALA A 163 8.65 9.56 5.11
N GLU A 164 8.20 10.31 6.11
CA GLU A 164 6.89 10.18 6.76
C GLU A 164 5.76 10.42 5.75
N ARG A 165 5.89 11.44 4.89
CA ARG A 165 4.88 11.72 3.87
C ARG A 165 4.76 10.61 2.84
N ASN A 166 5.89 10.01 2.43
CA ASN A 166 5.89 8.87 1.50
C ASN A 166 5.19 7.65 2.14
N GLU A 167 5.45 7.38 3.43
CA GLU A 167 4.81 6.33 4.20
C GLU A 167 3.29 6.56 4.31
N GLU A 168 2.86 7.78 4.61
CA GLU A 168 1.44 8.16 4.64
C GLU A 168 0.75 7.91 3.30
N LEU A 169 1.36 8.29 2.18
CA LEU A 169 0.79 8.12 0.84
C LEU A 169 0.66 6.65 0.46
N LEU A 170 1.65 5.82 0.78
CA LEU A 170 1.58 4.36 0.57
C LEU A 170 0.47 3.73 1.42
N ASN A 171 0.37 4.11 2.70
CA ASN A 171 -0.67 3.63 3.59
C ASN A 171 -2.07 4.09 3.17
N ALA A 172 -2.21 5.31 2.68
CA ALA A 172 -3.47 5.83 2.15
C ALA A 172 -3.93 5.04 0.91
N ALA A 173 -3.02 4.75 -0.03
CA ALA A 173 -3.34 3.95 -1.21
C ALA A 173 -3.77 2.53 -0.84
N LEU A 174 -3.04 1.89 0.09
CA LEU A 174 -3.37 0.55 0.57
C LEU A 174 -4.70 0.53 1.34
N SER A 175 -4.96 1.52 2.19
CA SER A 175 -6.24 1.66 2.90
C SER A 175 -7.40 1.81 1.93
N LYS A 176 -7.26 2.67 0.91
CA LYS A 176 -8.29 2.94 -0.09
C LYS A 176 -8.65 1.70 -0.90
N VAL A 177 -7.67 0.91 -1.32
CA VAL A 177 -7.96 -0.32 -2.09
C VAL A 177 -8.61 -1.40 -1.22
N LEU A 178 -8.25 -1.49 0.06
CA LEU A 178 -8.89 -2.38 1.02
C LEU A 178 -10.35 -1.95 1.31
N ASP A 179 -10.59 -0.66 1.47
CA ASP A 179 -11.96 -0.14 1.64
C ASP A 179 -12.84 -0.43 0.42
N GLN A 180 -12.31 -0.31 -0.81
CA GLN A 180 -13.03 -0.68 -2.03
C GLN A 180 -13.43 -2.17 -2.04
N LEU A 181 -12.52 -3.07 -1.61
CA LEU A 181 -12.83 -4.49 -1.51
C LEU A 181 -14.00 -4.73 -0.54
N PHE A 182 -14.03 -4.04 0.61
CA PHE A 182 -15.13 -4.19 1.58
C PHE A 182 -16.38 -3.38 1.26
N GLN A 183 -16.35 -2.50 0.27
CA GLN A 183 -17.53 -1.83 -0.30
C GLN A 183 -18.18 -2.66 -1.41
N ASP A 184 -17.49 -3.67 -1.95
CA ASP A 184 -18.02 -4.57 -2.97
C ASP A 184 -19.09 -5.49 -2.38
N ARG A 185 -20.35 -5.11 -2.60
CA ARG A 185 -21.51 -5.88 -2.13
C ARG A 185 -21.65 -7.22 -2.83
N GLU A 186 -21.19 -7.34 -4.08
CA GLU A 186 -21.29 -8.59 -4.83
C GLU A 186 -20.35 -9.64 -4.23
N LEU A 187 -19.08 -9.27 -3.96
CA LEU A 187 -18.14 -10.13 -3.27
C LEU A 187 -18.66 -10.57 -1.90
N LEU A 188 -19.11 -9.61 -1.08
CA LEU A 188 -19.58 -9.92 0.28
C LEU A 188 -20.84 -10.78 0.28
N THR A 189 -21.77 -10.51 -0.62
CA THR A 189 -23.00 -11.32 -0.77
C THR A 189 -22.69 -12.72 -1.30
N PHE A 190 -21.71 -12.84 -2.22
CA PHE A 190 -21.23 -14.12 -2.72
C PHE A 190 -20.63 -14.98 -1.59
N LEU A 191 -19.84 -14.37 -0.71
CA LEU A 191 -19.27 -15.05 0.46
C LEU A 191 -20.31 -15.38 1.54
N ALA A 192 -21.43 -14.64 1.65
CA ALA A 192 -22.45 -14.86 2.66
C ALA A 192 -23.43 -15.99 2.33
N ARG A 193 -23.64 -16.28 1.05
CA ARG A 193 -24.58 -17.34 0.56
C ARG A 193 -23.97 -18.72 0.68
#